data_9bcaba586500f1fc60fc558dc879942a
#
_entry.id   9bcaba586500f1fc60fc558dc879942a
#
_cell.length_a   1.000
_cell.length_b   1.000
_cell.length_c   1.000
_cell.angle_alpha   90.00
_cell.angle_beta   90.00
_cell.angle_gamma   90.00
#
_symmetry.space_group_name_H-M   'P 1'
#
loop_
_entity.id
_entity.type
_entity.pdbx_description
1 polymer ?
#
loop_
_entity_poly.entity_id
_entity_poly.type
_entity_poly.pdbx_seq_one_letter_code
_entity_poly.pdbx_strand_id
1 'polypeptide(L)'
;PEYTIGRLFIEGSYFCDTLEDSIKKIKIPGKTAIPKGRYRVIMSDSFKYNKRMPELLDVPNFSGIRIHAGNTAEDTQGCILVGKNTIKGKLTNSRATRDALYERIELYLASGNIIYITIE
;
A
#
# COMPACT_ATOMS: atom_id res chain seq x y z
N PRO A 1 3.30 -11.21 -15.25
CA PRO A 1 3.21 -9.77 -15.47
C PRO A 1 4.23 -8.99 -14.63
N GLU A 2 4.54 -7.80 -15.09
CA GLU A 2 5.53 -6.94 -14.45
C GLU A 2 4.93 -6.13 -13.29
N TYR A 3 3.68 -6.33 -12.96
CA TYR A 3 2.97 -5.64 -11.90
C TYR A 3 1.87 -6.52 -11.34
N THR A 4 1.34 -6.11 -10.19
CA THR A 4 0.22 -6.79 -9.54
C THR A 4 -0.88 -5.79 -9.24
N ILE A 5 -2.06 -6.03 -9.79
CA ILE A 5 -3.26 -5.24 -9.46
C ILE A 5 -4.06 -6.00 -8.42
N GLY A 6 -4.46 -5.30 -7.39
CA GLY A 6 -5.29 -5.86 -6.33
C GLY A 6 -6.45 -4.95 -5.98
N ARG A 7 -7.21 -5.38 -4.99
CA ARG A 7 -8.31 -4.58 -4.44
C ARG A 7 -8.15 -4.49 -2.93
N LEU A 8 -8.36 -3.30 -2.41
CA LEU A 8 -8.27 -3.05 -0.97
C LEU A 8 -9.68 -2.92 -0.40
N PHE A 9 -9.93 -3.67 0.66
CA PHE A 9 -11.19 -3.65 1.37
C PHE A 9 -10.94 -3.12 2.78
N ILE A 10 -11.90 -2.36 3.30
CA ILE A 10 -11.88 -1.90 4.69
C ILE A 10 -13.11 -2.50 5.36
N GLU A 11 -12.88 -3.33 6.37
CA GLU A 11 -13.95 -4.04 7.11
C GLU A 11 -14.92 -4.76 6.16
N GLY A 12 -14.36 -5.42 5.14
CA GLY A 12 -15.12 -6.21 4.18
C GLY A 12 -15.74 -5.43 3.03
N SER A 13 -15.63 -4.10 3.01
CA SER A 13 -16.18 -3.28 1.94
C SER A 13 -15.09 -2.77 1.01
N TYR A 14 -15.30 -2.91 -0.29
CA TYR A 14 -14.35 -2.43 -1.29
C TYR A 14 -14.11 -0.92 -1.13
N PHE A 15 -12.84 -0.53 -1.11
CA PHE A 15 -12.43 0.86 -0.97
C PHE A 15 -11.75 1.41 -2.22
N CYS A 16 -10.73 0.70 -2.71
CA CYS A 16 -9.98 1.14 -3.89
C CYS A 16 -9.22 -0.03 -4.51
N ASP A 17 -8.53 0.26 -5.61
CA ASP A 17 -7.61 -0.68 -6.23
C ASP A 17 -6.19 -0.41 -5.76
N THR A 18 -5.32 -1.42 -5.89
CA THR A 18 -3.91 -1.32 -5.53
C THR A 18 -3.03 -1.75 -6.68
N LEU A 19 -1.80 -1.24 -6.66
CA LEU A 19 -0.78 -1.67 -7.60
C LEU A 19 0.53 -1.90 -6.84
N GLU A 20 1.11 -3.07 -7.06
CA GLU A 20 2.39 -3.48 -6.50
C GLU A 20 3.30 -4.02 -7.60
N ASP A 21 4.56 -4.24 -7.27
CA ASP A 21 5.49 -4.96 -8.13
C ASP A 21 5.01 -6.40 -8.37
N SER A 22 5.72 -7.12 -9.23
CA SER A 22 5.39 -8.52 -9.55
C SER A 22 5.48 -9.42 -8.31
N ILE A 23 4.57 -10.39 -8.25
CA ILE A 23 4.62 -11.45 -7.23
C ILE A 23 5.68 -12.47 -7.65
N LYS A 24 6.67 -12.71 -6.79
CA LYS A 24 7.74 -13.68 -7.02
C LYS A 24 7.93 -14.54 -5.77
N LYS A 25 8.39 -15.79 -5.96
CA LYS A 25 8.75 -16.67 -4.85
C LYS A 25 9.97 -16.14 -4.11
N ILE A 26 10.99 -15.72 -4.85
CA ILE A 26 12.18 -15.10 -4.28
C ILE A 26 11.92 -13.61 -4.22
N LYS A 27 11.90 -13.05 -3.02
CA LYS A 27 11.59 -11.64 -2.80
C LYS A 27 12.85 -10.81 -2.90
N ILE A 28 12.77 -9.75 -3.70
CA ILE A 28 13.86 -8.80 -3.90
C ILE A 28 13.34 -7.41 -3.49
N PRO A 29 13.87 -6.81 -2.42
CA PRO A 29 13.42 -5.49 -1.97
C PRO A 29 13.50 -4.45 -3.09
N GLY A 30 12.42 -3.68 -3.25
CA GLY A 30 12.31 -2.66 -4.27
C GLY A 30 11.96 -3.15 -5.66
N LYS A 31 11.86 -4.48 -5.87
CA LYS A 31 11.61 -5.06 -7.20
C LYS A 31 10.46 -6.05 -7.26
N THR A 32 10.03 -6.59 -6.13
CA THR A 32 8.94 -7.57 -6.09
C THR A 32 7.89 -7.14 -5.08
N ALA A 33 6.67 -7.69 -5.24
CA ALA A 33 5.62 -7.51 -4.25
C ALA A 33 6.03 -8.13 -2.91
N ILE A 34 5.51 -7.57 -1.81
CA ILE A 34 5.79 -8.10 -0.48
C ILE A 34 5.10 -9.46 -0.29
N PRO A 35 5.58 -10.27 0.68
CA PRO A 35 4.96 -11.56 0.95
C PRO A 35 3.53 -11.44 1.45
N LYS A 36 2.72 -12.44 1.18
CA LYS A 36 1.40 -12.59 1.82
C LYS A 36 1.59 -12.63 3.33
N GLY A 37 0.62 -12.11 4.06
CA GLY A 37 0.67 -12.12 5.51
C GLY A 37 -0.20 -11.03 6.10
N ARG A 38 -0.15 -10.94 7.42
CA ARG A 38 -0.88 -9.92 8.16
C ARG A 38 0.13 -9.00 8.84
N TYR A 39 0.05 -7.73 8.56
CA TYR A 39 1.01 -6.73 9.03
C TYR A 39 0.30 -5.63 9.79
N ARG A 40 0.92 -5.18 10.89
CA ARG A 40 0.43 -4.01 11.61
C ARG A 40 0.73 -2.76 10.80
N VAL A 41 -0.24 -1.83 10.76
CA VAL A 41 -0.10 -0.55 10.06
C VAL A 41 -0.03 0.56 11.10
N ILE A 42 1.00 1.38 11.00
CA ILE A 42 1.15 2.60 11.80
C ILE A 42 1.32 3.79 10.86
N MET A 43 1.14 4.98 11.40
CA MET A 43 1.54 6.20 10.69
C MET A 43 2.94 6.58 11.15
N SER A 44 3.82 6.86 10.23
CA SER A 44 5.20 7.25 10.53
C SER A 44 5.69 8.30 9.54
N ASP A 45 6.73 9.04 9.94
CA ASP A 45 7.30 10.06 9.08
C ASP A 45 8.22 9.46 8.04
N SER A 46 8.04 9.87 6.78
CA SER A 46 8.90 9.47 5.68
C SER A 46 9.82 10.62 5.31
N PHE A 47 11.13 10.38 5.37
CA PHE A 47 12.11 11.36 4.90
C PHE A 47 12.03 11.53 3.39
N LYS A 48 11.84 10.41 2.66
CA LYS A 48 11.77 10.43 1.20
C LYS A 48 10.64 11.31 0.67
N TYR A 49 9.45 11.21 1.29
CA TYR A 49 8.26 11.94 0.83
C TYR A 49 7.97 13.17 1.69
N ASN A 50 8.75 13.39 2.74
CA ASN A 50 8.59 14.52 3.67
C ASN A 50 7.16 14.66 4.18
N LYS A 51 6.56 13.54 4.59
CA LYS A 51 5.20 13.51 5.13
C LYS A 51 4.97 12.26 5.99
N ARG A 52 3.91 12.33 6.78
CA ARG A 52 3.43 11.22 7.58
C ARG A 52 2.63 10.27 6.71
N MET A 53 2.96 8.98 6.76
CA MET A 53 2.41 7.97 5.86
C MET A 53 2.17 6.65 6.58
N PRO A 54 1.19 5.84 6.11
CA PRO A 54 1.03 4.47 6.63
C PRO A 54 2.26 3.63 6.33
N GLU A 55 2.69 2.89 7.34
CA GLU A 55 3.81 1.96 7.22
C GLU A 55 3.40 0.58 7.70
N LEU A 56 3.78 -0.47 6.95
CA LEU A 56 3.58 -1.86 7.33
C LEU A 56 4.81 -2.32 8.10
N LEU A 57 4.60 -2.83 9.33
CA LEU A 57 5.68 -3.26 10.21
C LEU A 57 6.04 -4.73 9.98
N ASP A 58 7.33 -5.03 10.17
CA ASP A 58 7.86 -6.40 10.19
C ASP A 58 7.55 -7.21 8.94
N VAL A 59 7.63 -6.57 7.77
CA VAL A 59 7.50 -7.28 6.50
C VAL A 59 8.79 -8.06 6.23
N PRO A 60 8.74 -9.40 6.11
CA PRO A 60 9.95 -10.21 5.92
C PRO A 60 10.77 -9.75 4.72
N ASN A 61 12.05 -9.50 4.93
CA ASN A 61 13.04 -9.07 3.93
C ASN A 61 12.80 -7.69 3.32
N PHE A 62 11.87 -6.93 3.85
CA PHE A 62 11.59 -5.57 3.40
C PHE A 62 11.64 -4.62 4.60
N SER A 63 11.92 -3.34 4.34
CA SER A 63 11.81 -2.28 5.32
C SER A 63 11.26 -1.04 4.66
N GLY A 64 10.63 -0.18 5.47
CA GLY A 64 10.06 1.06 4.95
C GLY A 64 8.93 0.86 3.96
N ILE A 65 8.19 -0.24 4.04
CA ILE A 65 7.04 -0.49 3.17
C ILE A 65 5.90 0.42 3.58
N ARG A 66 5.45 1.22 2.64
CA ARG A 66 4.40 2.23 2.87
C ARG A 66 3.30 2.12 1.84
N ILE A 67 2.18 2.75 2.14
CA ILE A 67 1.08 2.91 1.19
C ILE A 67 1.15 4.35 0.70
N HIS A 68 1.27 4.55 -0.61
CA HIS A 68 1.37 5.89 -1.16
C HIS A 68 0.72 6.03 -2.54
N ALA A 69 0.74 7.25 -3.08
CA ALA A 69 0.19 7.53 -4.39
C ALA A 69 1.22 7.21 -5.47
N GLY A 70 0.74 6.82 -6.63
CA GLY A 70 1.54 6.57 -7.82
C GLY A 70 0.65 6.00 -8.92
N ASN A 71 1.16 5.94 -10.13
CA ASN A 71 0.35 5.57 -11.30
C ASN A 71 0.75 4.25 -11.93
N THR A 72 2.02 3.89 -11.89
CA THR A 72 2.54 2.70 -12.56
C THR A 72 3.46 1.90 -11.64
N ALA A 73 3.81 0.68 -12.06
CA ALA A 73 4.71 -0.20 -11.30
C ALA A 73 6.07 0.45 -11.01
N GLU A 74 6.51 1.38 -11.84
CA GLU A 74 7.78 2.08 -11.63
C GLU A 74 7.77 2.96 -10.39
N ASP A 75 6.59 3.30 -9.88
CA ASP A 75 6.46 4.16 -8.70
C ASP A 75 6.45 3.37 -7.39
N THR A 76 6.43 2.03 -7.41
CA THR A 76 6.20 1.26 -6.18
C THR A 76 7.45 1.02 -5.35
N GLN A 77 8.52 0.51 -5.92
CA GLN A 77 9.72 0.08 -5.21
C GLN A 77 9.41 -0.79 -3.98
N GLY A 78 8.47 -1.73 -4.13
CA GLY A 78 8.02 -2.62 -3.07
C GLY A 78 6.84 -2.09 -2.26
N CYS A 79 6.50 -0.82 -2.38
CA CYS A 79 5.38 -0.22 -1.67
C CYS A 79 4.04 -0.53 -2.36
N ILE A 80 2.94 -0.23 -1.66
CA ILE A 80 1.59 -0.44 -2.18
C ILE A 80 1.05 0.91 -2.66
N LEU A 81 0.71 0.99 -3.94
CA LEU A 81 0.06 2.17 -4.51
C LEU A 81 -1.46 2.00 -4.46
N VAL A 82 -2.18 3.08 -4.25
CA VAL A 82 -3.65 3.08 -4.22
C VAL A 82 -4.23 4.03 -5.25
N GLY A 83 -5.42 3.68 -5.76
CA GLY A 83 -6.10 4.46 -6.78
C GLY A 83 -7.22 3.67 -7.42
N LYS A 84 -7.51 3.98 -8.68
CA LYS A 84 -8.50 3.27 -9.50
C LYS A 84 -7.82 2.66 -10.71
N ASN A 85 -8.02 1.38 -10.93
CA ASN A 85 -7.46 0.67 -12.10
C ASN A 85 -8.45 0.76 -13.27
N THR A 86 -8.49 1.91 -13.91
CA THR A 86 -9.36 2.13 -15.08
C THR A 86 -8.59 2.00 -16.40
N ILE A 87 -7.26 1.97 -16.33
CA ILE A 87 -6.37 1.81 -17.48
C ILE A 87 -5.46 0.63 -17.17
N LYS A 88 -5.29 -0.28 -18.12
CA LYS A 88 -4.49 -1.49 -17.93
C LYS A 88 -3.08 -1.14 -17.41
N GLY A 89 -2.70 -1.75 -16.29
CA GLY A 89 -1.39 -1.58 -15.69
C GLY A 89 -1.15 -0.22 -15.02
N LYS A 90 -2.18 0.59 -14.83
CA LYS A 90 -2.04 1.92 -14.25
C LYS A 90 -3.14 2.21 -13.24
N LEU A 91 -2.87 3.16 -12.36
CA LEU A 91 -3.87 3.71 -11.45
C LEU A 91 -4.19 5.15 -11.84
N THR A 92 -5.45 5.53 -11.66
CA THR A 92 -5.93 6.90 -11.77
C THR A 92 -6.51 7.34 -10.43
N ASN A 93 -6.77 8.64 -10.27
CA ASN A 93 -7.27 9.20 -9.01
C ASN A 93 -6.42 8.82 -7.78
N SER A 94 -5.13 8.56 -7.97
CA SER A 94 -4.30 8.01 -6.91
C SER A 94 -4.17 8.97 -5.72
N ARG A 95 -3.97 10.26 -5.96
CA ARG A 95 -3.82 11.23 -4.86
C ARG A 95 -5.10 11.38 -4.04
N ALA A 96 -6.25 11.47 -4.70
CA ALA A 96 -7.53 11.59 -4.00
C ALA A 96 -7.82 10.32 -3.20
N THR A 97 -7.53 9.15 -3.77
CA THR A 97 -7.69 7.87 -3.09
C THR A 97 -6.78 7.76 -1.88
N ARG A 98 -5.50 8.15 -2.05
CA ARG A 98 -4.53 8.20 -0.96
C ARG A 98 -5.04 9.07 0.19
N ASP A 99 -5.48 10.28 -0.11
CA ASP A 99 -5.94 11.22 0.92
C ASP A 99 -7.14 10.67 1.68
N ALA A 100 -8.09 10.06 0.97
CA ALA A 100 -9.25 9.43 1.61
C ALA A 100 -8.84 8.26 2.49
N LEU A 101 -7.89 7.43 2.05
CA LEU A 101 -7.40 6.30 2.83
C LEU A 101 -6.65 6.78 4.08
N TYR A 102 -5.78 7.77 3.94
CA TYR A 102 -5.01 8.30 5.08
C TYR A 102 -5.94 8.88 6.14
N GLU A 103 -6.99 9.58 5.71
CA GLU A 103 -7.99 10.11 6.64
C GLU A 103 -8.69 8.99 7.41
N ARG A 104 -9.07 7.90 6.73
CA ARG A 104 -9.69 6.74 7.39
C ARG A 104 -8.76 6.11 8.40
N ILE A 105 -7.49 5.92 8.04
CA ILE A 105 -6.49 5.34 8.95
C ILE A 105 -6.30 6.23 10.19
N GLU A 106 -6.14 7.53 9.99
CA GLU A 106 -5.95 8.47 11.09
C GLU A 106 -7.16 8.48 12.05
N LEU A 107 -8.37 8.41 11.51
CA LEU A 107 -9.59 8.34 12.32
C LEU A 107 -9.64 7.09 13.18
N TYR A 108 -9.31 5.93 12.61
CA TYR A 108 -9.27 4.67 13.37
C TYR A 108 -8.21 4.72 14.47
N LEU A 109 -7.02 5.24 14.18
CA LEU A 109 -5.94 5.35 15.16
C LEU A 109 -6.32 6.33 16.28
N ALA A 110 -6.94 7.46 15.94
CA ALA A 110 -7.38 8.45 16.91
C ALA A 110 -8.46 7.87 17.85
N SER A 111 -9.23 6.90 17.39
CA SER A 111 -10.24 6.20 18.18
C SER A 111 -9.67 5.07 19.04
N GLY A 112 -8.35 4.89 19.05
CA GLY A 112 -7.67 3.88 19.86
C GLY A 112 -7.59 2.50 19.22
N ASN A 113 -7.92 2.37 17.94
CA ASN A 113 -7.85 1.08 17.24
C ASN A 113 -6.43 0.74 16.83
N ILE A 114 -6.12 -0.56 16.82
CA ILE A 114 -4.91 -1.10 16.21
C ILE A 114 -5.30 -1.56 14.82
N ILE A 115 -4.53 -1.15 13.81
CA ILE A 115 -4.84 -1.46 12.41
C ILE A 115 -3.93 -2.55 11.90
N TYR A 116 -4.50 -3.53 11.23
CA TYR A 116 -3.78 -4.59 10.51
C TYR A 116 -4.21 -4.58 9.06
N ILE A 117 -3.28 -4.93 8.17
CA ILE A 117 -3.58 -5.21 6.76
C ILE A 117 -3.22 -6.66 6.48
N THR A 118 -4.12 -7.37 5.81
CA THR A 118 -3.88 -8.74 5.37
C THR A 118 -3.66 -8.73 3.87
N ILE A 119 -2.51 -9.26 3.44
CA ILE A 119 -2.17 -9.42 2.04
C ILE A 119 -2.40 -10.88 1.67
N GLU A 120 -3.30 -11.09 0.73
CA GLU A 120 -3.70 -12.44 0.29
C GLU A 120 -3.21 -12.76 -1.11
#